data_553f841392f20d10b3b8541a4a8a98c7
#
_entry.id   553f841392f20d10b3b8541a4a8a98c7
#
_cell.length_a   1.000
_cell.length_b   1.000
_cell.length_c   1.000
_cell.angle_alpha   90.00
_cell.angle_beta   90.00
_cell.angle_gamma   90.00
#
_symmetry.space_group_name_H-M   'P 1'
#
loop_
_entity.id
_entity.type
_entity.pdbx_description
1 polymer ?
#
loop_
_entity_poly.entity_id
_entity_poly.type
_entity_poly.pdbx_seq_one_letter_code
_entity_poly.pdbx_strand_id
1 'polypeptide(L)'
;SIASLWKIAQSLQVSVGYFFDEETKDITNPVVKKDKRKKIIASNNNAIYELLSPDLNRKIEFLYITIKPGDYSTKDFVTHEGEECGIVIKGKLMVKMKDREYILEEGDSIYFDSTIPHRYINIGDEVCESIWAMTPPSF
;
A
#
# COMPACT_ATOMS: atom_id res chain seq x y z
N SER A 1 11.27 6.73 1.05
CA SER A 1 9.89 6.33 0.74
C SER A 1 9.80 4.83 0.52
N ILE A 2 8.60 4.31 0.55
CA ILE A 2 8.40 2.88 0.28
C ILE A 2 8.81 2.54 -1.15
N ALA A 3 8.61 3.43 -2.10
CA ALA A 3 9.05 3.23 -3.49
C ALA A 3 10.58 3.15 -3.59
N SER A 4 11.30 3.99 -2.85
CA SER A 4 12.76 3.94 -2.81
C SER A 4 13.25 2.64 -2.18
N LEU A 5 12.60 2.21 -1.11
CA LEU A 5 12.92 0.96 -0.44
C LEU A 5 12.68 -0.25 -1.35
N TRP A 6 11.61 -0.21 -2.12
CA TRP A 6 11.29 -1.22 -3.11
C TRP A 6 12.36 -1.31 -4.21
N LYS A 7 12.86 -0.17 -4.70
CA LYS A 7 13.95 -0.13 -5.68
C LYS A 7 15.23 -0.73 -5.11
N ILE A 8 15.54 -0.44 -3.87
CA ILE A 8 16.71 -1.03 -3.19
C ILE A 8 16.55 -2.53 -3.06
N ALA A 9 15.38 -2.99 -2.63
CA ALA A 9 15.08 -4.41 -2.50
C ALA A 9 15.21 -5.14 -3.84
N GLN A 10 14.74 -4.56 -4.94
CA GLN A 10 14.89 -5.13 -6.28
C GLN A 10 16.36 -5.28 -6.66
N SER A 11 17.17 -4.26 -6.42
CA SER A 11 18.58 -4.28 -6.79
C SER A 11 19.35 -5.33 -5.99
N LEU A 12 18.94 -5.63 -4.78
CA LEU A 12 19.51 -6.67 -3.91
C LEU A 12 18.88 -8.05 -4.12
N GLN A 13 17.87 -8.14 -4.97
CA GLN A 13 17.11 -9.38 -5.22
C GLN A 13 16.47 -9.95 -3.94
N VAL A 14 16.01 -9.07 -3.06
CA VAL A 14 15.27 -9.42 -1.84
C VAL A 14 13.95 -8.66 -1.80
N SER A 15 13.01 -9.13 -1.01
CA SER A 15 11.74 -8.42 -0.83
C SER A 15 11.94 -7.21 0.09
N VAL A 16 11.07 -6.21 -0.06
CA VAL A 16 11.07 -5.06 0.88
C VAL A 16 10.83 -5.53 2.31
N GLY A 17 10.06 -6.59 2.49
CA GLY A 17 9.85 -7.21 3.80
C GLY A 17 11.14 -7.60 4.50
N TYR A 18 12.20 -7.88 3.77
CA TYR A 18 13.51 -8.16 4.35
C TYR A 18 14.00 -7.01 5.25
N PHE A 19 13.67 -5.77 4.89
CA PHE A 19 14.10 -4.59 5.67
C PHE A 19 13.22 -4.33 6.89
N PHE A 20 12.03 -4.93 6.95
CA PHE A 20 11.08 -4.73 8.04
C PHE A 20 10.92 -5.95 8.92
N ASP A 21 11.47 -7.07 8.51
CA ASP A 21 11.30 -8.32 9.22
C ASP A 21 12.22 -8.37 10.42
N GLU A 22 11.71 -7.87 11.51
CA GLU A 22 12.39 -7.89 12.80
C GLU A 22 12.05 -9.14 13.59
N GLU A 23 12.14 -10.30 13.03
CA GLU A 23 11.82 -11.53 13.74
C GLU A 23 10.34 -11.90 13.74
N THR A 24 9.93 -12.55 12.71
CA THR A 24 8.65 -13.25 12.69
C THR A 24 8.72 -14.45 13.60
N LYS A 25 8.44 -14.27 14.88
CA LYS A 25 8.53 -15.37 15.81
C LYS A 25 7.24 -16.15 15.98
N ASP A 26 6.10 -15.57 15.63
CA ASP A 26 4.83 -16.24 15.82
C ASP A 26 3.98 -16.19 14.55
N ILE A 27 4.39 -17.01 13.57
CA ILE A 27 3.65 -17.19 12.34
C ILE A 27 2.36 -17.98 12.56
N THR A 28 2.12 -18.46 13.78
CA THR A 28 0.93 -19.26 14.08
C THR A 28 -0.26 -18.39 14.47
N ASN A 29 -0.04 -17.13 14.87
CA ASN A 29 -1.13 -16.24 15.21
C ASN A 29 -1.62 -15.48 13.98
N PRO A 30 -2.82 -15.80 13.46
CA PRO A 30 -3.34 -15.15 12.27
C PRO A 30 -3.94 -13.77 12.54
N VAL A 31 -4.10 -13.37 13.80
CA VAL A 31 -4.78 -12.13 14.18
C VAL A 31 -3.77 -11.01 14.34
N VAL A 32 -4.07 -9.86 13.72
CA VAL A 32 -3.34 -8.62 13.95
C VAL A 32 -4.28 -7.64 14.63
N LYS A 33 -3.98 -7.29 15.87
CA LYS A 33 -4.77 -6.29 16.60
C LYS A 33 -4.50 -4.91 16.04
N LYS A 34 -5.51 -4.05 16.03
CA LYS A 34 -5.42 -2.70 15.47
C LYS A 34 -4.24 -1.90 16.02
N ASP A 35 -3.97 -1.99 17.30
CA ASP A 35 -2.88 -1.28 17.98
C ASP A 35 -1.52 -1.95 17.82
N LYS A 36 -1.46 -3.12 17.17
CA LYS A 36 -0.23 -3.90 16.96
C LYS A 36 0.20 -3.95 15.49
N ARG A 37 -0.47 -3.22 14.61
CA ARG A 37 -0.10 -3.15 13.21
C ARG A 37 1.31 -2.57 13.05
N LYS A 38 2.11 -3.18 12.19
CA LYS A 38 3.40 -2.61 11.80
C LYS A 38 3.15 -1.42 10.89
N LYS A 39 3.78 -0.30 11.18
CA LYS A 39 3.58 0.96 10.43
C LYS A 39 4.84 1.34 9.67
N ILE A 40 4.62 1.86 8.46
CA ILE A 40 5.66 2.43 7.63
C ILE A 40 5.23 3.84 7.28
N ILE A 41 5.99 4.82 7.70
CA ILE A 41 5.70 6.22 7.40
C ILE A 41 6.59 6.63 6.24
N ALA A 42 6.00 7.18 5.17
CA ALA A 42 6.76 7.69 4.06
C ALA A 42 7.70 8.81 4.54
N SER A 43 8.86 8.93 3.90
CA SER A 43 9.93 9.84 4.34
C SER A 43 9.49 11.30 4.46
N ASN A 44 8.46 11.70 3.71
CA ASN A 44 7.89 13.05 3.73
C ASN A 44 6.57 13.13 4.50
N ASN A 45 6.20 12.08 5.24
CA ASN A 45 4.93 11.97 5.96
C ASN A 45 3.68 12.08 5.09
N ASN A 46 3.79 11.83 3.79
CA ASN A 46 2.65 11.94 2.87
C ASN A 46 1.65 10.81 3.04
N ALA A 47 2.13 9.63 3.39
CA ALA A 47 1.29 8.44 3.53
C ALA A 47 1.80 7.56 4.65
N ILE A 48 0.87 6.91 5.32
CA ILE A 48 1.15 5.93 6.36
C ILE A 48 0.59 4.60 5.88
N TYR A 49 1.45 3.58 5.82
CA TYR A 49 1.09 2.22 5.49
C TYR A 49 1.08 1.39 6.75
N GLU A 50 -0.02 0.71 7.01
CA GLU A 50 -0.14 -0.21 8.14
C GLU A 50 -0.33 -1.62 7.60
N LEU A 51 0.50 -2.56 8.06
CA LEU A 51 0.38 -3.95 7.65
C LEU A 51 -0.77 -4.61 8.40
N LEU A 52 -1.72 -5.16 7.66
CA LEU A 52 -2.89 -5.85 8.21
C LEU A 52 -2.67 -7.34 8.39
N SER A 53 -1.62 -7.88 7.76
CA SER A 53 -1.22 -9.28 7.93
C SER A 53 -0.13 -9.38 9.00
N PRO A 54 0.10 -10.59 9.56
CA PRO A 54 1.10 -10.76 10.63
C PRO A 54 2.53 -10.40 10.20
N ASP A 55 2.86 -10.64 8.93
CA ASP A 55 4.18 -10.33 8.37
C ASP A 55 4.07 -10.16 6.85
N LEU A 56 5.19 -9.84 6.21
CA LEU A 56 5.28 -9.63 4.76
C LEU A 56 5.61 -10.90 3.97
N ASN A 57 5.83 -12.02 4.63
CA ASN A 57 6.19 -13.28 3.97
C ASN A 57 4.97 -14.14 3.65
N ARG A 58 3.91 -13.50 3.15
CA ARG A 58 2.65 -14.16 2.80
C ARG A 58 2.41 -14.04 1.29
N LYS A 59 1.46 -14.81 0.80
CA LYS A 59 1.08 -14.76 -0.63
C LYS A 59 0.31 -13.50 -0.98
N ILE A 60 -0.32 -12.88 0.00
CA ILE A 60 -1.11 -11.66 -0.17
C ILE A 60 -0.51 -10.57 0.71
N GLU A 61 -0.24 -9.42 0.11
CA GLU A 61 0.09 -8.21 0.84
C GLU A 61 -1.20 -7.50 1.18
N PHE A 62 -1.39 -7.15 2.45
CA PHE A 62 -2.65 -6.62 2.97
C PHE A 62 -2.37 -5.37 3.79
N LEU A 63 -2.81 -4.21 3.28
CA LEU A 63 -2.41 -2.90 3.80
C LEU A 63 -3.60 -2.02 4.11
N TYR A 64 -3.44 -1.20 5.15
CA TYR A 64 -4.29 -0.05 5.43
C TYR A 64 -3.47 1.20 5.12
N ILE A 65 -3.98 2.06 4.23
CA ILE A 65 -3.24 3.24 3.78
C ILE A 65 -3.98 4.50 4.19
N THR A 66 -3.27 5.41 4.85
CA THR A 66 -3.79 6.71 5.27
C THR A 66 -3.01 7.80 4.53
N ILE A 67 -3.72 8.68 3.83
CA ILE A 67 -3.13 9.76 3.05
C ILE A 67 -3.80 11.08 3.43
N LYS A 68 -3.01 12.07 3.78
CA LYS A 68 -3.49 13.43 4.11
C LYS A 68 -4.04 14.13 2.85
N PRO A 69 -4.93 15.11 3.02
CA PRO A 69 -5.46 15.87 1.88
C PRO A 69 -4.33 16.48 1.04
N GLY A 70 -4.44 16.30 -0.28
CA GLY A 70 -3.45 16.81 -1.23
C GLY A 70 -2.19 15.97 -1.38
N ASP A 71 -2.01 14.99 -0.52
CA ASP A 71 -0.84 14.12 -0.57
C ASP A 71 -1.09 12.87 -1.43
N TYR A 72 -0.06 12.06 -1.60
CA TYR A 72 -0.06 10.94 -2.52
C TYR A 72 0.78 9.78 -1.96
N SER A 73 0.56 8.59 -2.51
CA SER A 73 1.31 7.39 -2.12
C SER A 73 2.76 7.44 -2.61
N THR A 74 2.93 7.81 -3.87
CA THR A 74 4.25 7.93 -4.49
C THR A 74 4.26 9.13 -5.42
N LYS A 75 5.43 9.75 -5.59
CA LYS A 75 5.59 10.87 -6.51
C LYS A 75 5.48 10.41 -7.96
N ASP A 76 6.08 9.27 -8.27
CA ASP A 76 6.09 8.73 -9.62
C ASP A 76 5.16 7.53 -9.73
N PHE A 77 4.80 7.18 -10.96
CA PHE A 77 4.06 5.95 -11.21
C PHE A 77 4.90 4.74 -10.80
N VAL A 78 4.24 3.72 -10.28
CA VAL A 78 4.85 2.44 -9.93
C VAL A 78 4.21 1.33 -10.73
N THR A 79 4.97 0.28 -10.97
CA THR A 79 4.52 -0.97 -11.57
C THR A 79 5.08 -2.14 -10.79
N HIS A 80 4.32 -3.20 -10.70
CA HIS A 80 4.80 -4.47 -10.16
C HIS A 80 3.97 -5.61 -10.74
N GLU A 81 4.45 -6.83 -10.58
CA GLU A 81 3.72 -7.99 -11.05
C GLU A 81 2.48 -8.24 -10.22
N GLY A 82 1.48 -8.86 -10.84
CA GLY A 82 0.30 -9.34 -10.17
C GLY A 82 -0.90 -8.43 -10.29
N GLU A 83 -1.75 -8.54 -9.32
CA GLU A 83 -3.02 -7.82 -9.28
C GLU A 83 -3.20 -7.20 -7.91
N GLU A 84 -3.94 -6.12 -7.88
CA GLU A 84 -4.29 -5.46 -6.62
C GLU A 84 -5.72 -4.97 -6.64
N CYS A 85 -6.31 -4.92 -5.47
CA CYS A 85 -7.65 -4.39 -5.27
C CYS A 85 -7.71 -3.60 -3.98
N GLY A 86 -8.63 -2.64 -3.94
CA GLY A 86 -8.78 -1.79 -2.77
C GLY A 86 -10.17 -1.23 -2.63
N ILE A 87 -10.45 -0.74 -1.44
CA ILE A 87 -11.70 -0.09 -1.10
C ILE A 87 -11.41 1.14 -0.25
N VAL A 88 -12.10 2.24 -0.55
CA VAL A 88 -12.02 3.46 0.24
C VAL A 88 -12.96 3.34 1.45
N ILE A 89 -12.39 3.49 2.64
CA ILE A 89 -13.13 3.44 3.90
C ILE A 89 -13.59 4.83 4.30
N LYS A 90 -12.75 5.85 4.06
CA LYS A 90 -13.05 7.23 4.41
C LYS A 90 -12.37 8.17 3.42
N GLY A 91 -13.07 9.23 3.06
CA GLY A 91 -12.53 10.26 2.19
C GLY A 91 -12.70 9.95 0.70
N LYS A 92 -11.86 10.55 -0.10
CA LYS A 92 -11.91 10.45 -1.57
C LYS A 92 -10.51 10.20 -2.10
N LEU A 93 -10.38 9.24 -2.99
CA LEU A 93 -9.09 8.83 -3.53
C LEU A 93 -9.13 8.82 -5.05
N MET A 94 -8.12 9.39 -5.69
CA MET A 94 -7.89 9.19 -7.10
C MET A 94 -6.83 8.12 -7.29
N VAL A 95 -7.18 7.09 -8.08
CA VAL A 95 -6.19 6.13 -8.59
C VAL A 95 -5.83 6.62 -9.97
N LYS A 96 -4.63 7.17 -10.09
CA LYS A 96 -4.13 7.70 -11.35
C LYS A 96 -3.34 6.62 -12.07
N MET A 97 -3.77 6.34 -13.29
CA MET A 97 -3.07 5.46 -14.23
C MET A 97 -2.56 6.30 -15.40
N LYS A 98 -1.68 5.73 -16.22
CA LYS A 98 -1.03 6.47 -17.28
C LYS A 98 -2.02 7.23 -18.19
N ASP A 99 -3.12 6.55 -18.58
CA ASP A 99 -4.09 7.09 -19.54
C ASP A 99 -5.45 7.38 -18.92
N ARG A 100 -5.66 7.08 -17.64
CA ARG A 100 -6.95 7.24 -16.98
C ARG A 100 -6.80 7.62 -15.52
N GLU A 101 -7.83 8.28 -15.01
CA GLU A 101 -7.97 8.63 -13.60
C GLU A 101 -9.29 8.07 -13.09
N TYR A 102 -9.24 7.36 -11.98
CA TYR A 102 -10.42 6.80 -11.33
C TYR A 102 -10.61 7.47 -9.98
N ILE A 103 -11.79 8.02 -9.75
CA ILE A 103 -12.12 8.65 -8.48
C ILE A 103 -12.99 7.70 -7.68
N LEU A 104 -12.53 7.37 -6.46
CA LEU A 104 -13.21 6.49 -5.54
C LEU A 104 -13.70 7.31 -4.35
N GLU A 105 -14.98 7.17 -4.04
CA GLU A 105 -15.60 7.72 -2.84
C GLU A 105 -15.77 6.61 -1.80
N GLU A 106 -16.20 6.96 -0.60
CA GLU A 106 -16.41 5.97 0.47
C GLU A 106 -17.25 4.79 -0.02
N GLY A 107 -16.75 3.59 0.20
CA GLY A 107 -17.39 2.36 -0.20
C GLY A 107 -17.09 1.91 -1.63
N ASP A 108 -16.48 2.76 -2.44
CA ASP A 108 -16.10 2.38 -3.80
C ASP A 108 -14.85 1.49 -3.77
N SER A 109 -14.79 0.55 -4.70
CA SER A 109 -13.66 -0.35 -4.82
C SER A 109 -13.11 -0.36 -6.24
N ILE A 110 -11.86 -0.81 -6.36
CA ILE A 110 -11.18 -0.95 -7.64
C ILE A 110 -10.39 -2.26 -7.65
N TYR A 111 -10.24 -2.84 -8.81
CA TYR A 111 -9.44 -4.03 -9.04
C TYR A 111 -8.70 -3.85 -10.35
N PHE A 112 -7.38 -3.97 -10.35
CA PHE A 112 -6.61 -3.78 -11.59
C PHE A 112 -5.32 -4.59 -11.60
N ASP A 113 -4.78 -4.77 -12.80
CA ASP A 113 -3.49 -5.41 -13.05
C ASP A 113 -2.38 -4.45 -12.63
N SER A 114 -1.53 -4.88 -11.72
CA SER A 114 -0.48 -4.04 -11.12
C SER A 114 0.65 -3.69 -12.09
N THR A 115 0.70 -4.32 -13.25
CA THR A 115 1.67 -3.95 -14.30
C THR A 115 1.31 -2.64 -14.99
N ILE A 116 0.06 -2.17 -14.82
CA ILE A 116 -0.35 -0.86 -15.32
C ILE A 116 0.25 0.21 -14.42
N PRO A 117 1.01 1.17 -14.96
CA PRO A 117 1.58 2.25 -14.12
C PRO A 117 0.48 2.97 -13.34
N HIS A 118 0.67 3.10 -12.02
CA HIS A 118 -0.36 3.64 -11.14
C HIS A 118 0.22 4.36 -9.93
N ARG A 119 -0.60 5.23 -9.34
CA ARG A 119 -0.32 5.91 -8.06
C ARG A 119 -1.64 6.37 -7.45
N TYR A 120 -1.62 6.64 -6.14
CA TYR A 120 -2.80 7.08 -5.39
C TYR A 120 -2.63 8.51 -4.92
N ILE A 121 -3.67 9.33 -5.07
CA ILE A 121 -3.66 10.74 -4.68
C ILE A 121 -4.93 11.05 -3.89
N ASN A 122 -4.80 11.65 -2.72
CA ASN A 122 -5.95 12.15 -1.98
C ASN A 122 -6.36 13.50 -2.58
N ILE A 123 -7.47 13.49 -3.30
CA ILE A 123 -8.04 14.69 -3.95
C ILE A 123 -9.15 15.32 -3.13
N GLY A 124 -9.45 14.79 -1.96
CA GLY A 124 -10.48 15.31 -1.06
C GLY A 124 -9.93 16.36 -0.10
N ASP A 125 -10.78 16.79 0.80
CA ASP A 125 -10.48 17.79 1.81
C ASP A 125 -10.31 17.20 3.22
N GLU A 126 -10.42 15.89 3.34
CA GLU A 126 -10.20 15.17 4.60
C GLU A 126 -9.19 14.04 4.40
N VAL A 127 -8.70 13.49 5.50
CA VAL A 127 -7.81 12.32 5.49
C VAL A 127 -8.51 11.17 4.77
N CYS A 128 -7.82 10.52 3.84
CA CYS A 128 -8.32 9.36 3.13
C CYS A 128 -7.77 8.09 3.75
N GLU A 129 -8.66 7.13 4.01
CA GLU A 129 -8.30 5.82 4.54
C GLU A 129 -8.81 4.76 3.57
N SER A 130 -7.94 3.82 3.22
CA SER A 130 -8.26 2.76 2.25
C SER A 130 -7.57 1.45 2.63
N ILE A 131 -8.16 0.35 2.19
CA ILE A 131 -7.64 -1.00 2.43
C ILE A 131 -7.28 -1.61 1.09
N TRP A 132 -6.10 -2.24 1.02
CA TRP A 132 -5.57 -2.79 -0.22
C TRP A 132 -5.04 -4.20 -0.02
N ALA A 133 -5.31 -5.04 -1.00
CA ALA A 133 -4.75 -6.39 -1.07
C ALA A 133 -4.08 -6.57 -2.43
N MET A 134 -2.94 -7.21 -2.46
CA MET A 134 -2.23 -7.49 -3.71
C MET A 134 -1.48 -8.81 -3.65
N THR A 135 -1.38 -9.47 -4.79
CA THR A 135 -0.66 -10.73 -4.93
C THR A 135 0.02 -10.78 -6.29
N PRO A 136 1.29 -11.23 -6.37
CA PRO A 136 2.16 -11.52 -5.24
C PRO A 136 2.52 -10.23 -4.49
N PRO A 137 3.03 -10.35 -3.26
CA PRO A 137 3.49 -9.16 -2.53
C PRO A 137 4.56 -8.42 -3.31
N SER A 138 4.43 -7.07 -3.33
CA SER A 138 5.40 -6.20 -4.01
C SER A 138 6.46 -5.66 -3.06
N PHE A 139 6.28 -5.92 -1.79
CA PHE A 139 7.25 -5.56 -0.78
C PHE A 139 8.13 -6.73 -0.40
#